data_1507035273a3569512d56a460e0a7581
#
_entry.id   1507035273a3569512d56a460e0a7581
#
_cell.length_a   1.000
_cell.length_b   1.000
_cell.length_c   1.000
_cell.angle_alpha   90.00
_cell.angle_beta   90.00
_cell.angle_gamma   90.00
#
_symmetry.space_group_name_H-M   'P 1'
#
loop_
_entity.id
_entity.type
_entity.pdbx_description
1 polymer ?
#
loop_
_entity_poly.entity_id
_entity_poly.type
_entity_poly.pdbx_seq_one_letter_code
_entity_poly.pdbx_strand_id
1 'polypeptide(L)'
;GAPHLLLFSVPDGFGNRENDVDVSDLRSWRERNPQTQIVLLLPANHEHGDRLALILGARHILHAPFRAEDLSQILAMAAQGIGKRTRRSALEQRTRERGGFEEIIGVSERALEMLSLARKVAAIDSTSIMITGECGTGKGALARAMHAASPRRDGPFIEVNCAAIPRNLLESEFFGYEPGAFTDARTEKIGLFECANGGTIFLDEVGEIDYALQAK
;
A
#
# COMPACT_ATOMS: atom_id res chain seq x y z
N GLY A 1 12.11 7.37 -18.47
CA GLY A 1 11.36 7.00 -17.28
C GLY A 1 11.79 7.83 -16.09
N ALA A 2 10.92 8.05 -15.10
CA ALA A 2 11.30 8.75 -13.88
C ALA A 2 12.35 7.94 -13.09
N PRO A 3 13.31 8.59 -12.42
CA PRO A 3 14.31 7.89 -11.63
C PRO A 3 13.65 7.18 -10.44
N HIS A 4 14.16 6.00 -10.07
CA HIS A 4 13.68 5.29 -8.89
C HIS A 4 14.17 5.92 -7.57
N LEU A 5 15.29 6.62 -7.61
CA LEU A 5 15.92 7.31 -6.49
C LEU A 5 16.41 8.68 -6.93
N LEU A 6 16.11 9.70 -6.15
CA LEU A 6 16.58 11.08 -6.33
C LEU A 6 17.34 11.52 -5.08
N LEU A 7 18.57 11.94 -5.28
CA LEU A 7 19.34 12.68 -4.28
C LEU A 7 19.09 14.17 -4.52
N PHE A 8 18.46 14.84 -3.57
CA PHE A 8 18.16 16.25 -3.66
C PHE A 8 19.03 17.02 -2.68
N SER A 9 20.02 17.75 -3.21
CA SER A 9 20.89 18.61 -2.41
C SER A 9 20.30 20.01 -2.33
N VAL A 10 20.14 20.50 -1.11
CA VAL A 10 19.63 21.84 -0.84
C VAL A 10 20.82 22.78 -0.65
N PRO A 11 20.95 23.88 -1.45
CA PRO A 11 22.01 24.85 -1.28
C PRO A 11 21.92 25.60 0.05
N ASP A 12 23.05 26.16 0.51
CA ASP A 12 23.05 27.03 1.69
C ASP A 12 22.14 28.24 1.48
N GLY A 13 21.30 28.52 2.48
CA GLY A 13 20.33 29.63 2.45
C GLY A 13 19.03 29.38 1.70
N PHE A 14 18.87 28.21 1.09
CA PHE A 14 17.63 27.86 0.38
C PHE A 14 16.50 27.57 1.39
N GLY A 15 15.39 28.29 1.27
CA GLY A 15 14.23 28.08 2.12
C GLY A 15 14.32 28.67 3.54
N ASN A 16 15.34 29.45 3.84
CA ASN A 16 15.49 30.16 5.13
C ASN A 16 14.56 31.38 5.28
N ARG A 17 13.90 31.82 4.22
CA ARG A 17 12.83 32.82 4.26
C ARG A 17 11.51 32.17 3.88
N GLU A 18 10.44 32.50 4.56
CA GLU A 18 9.12 31.92 4.37
C GLU A 18 8.59 32.00 2.93
N ASN A 19 9.13 32.90 2.08
CA ASN A 19 8.71 33.18 0.72
C ASN A 19 9.70 32.77 -0.39
N ASP A 20 10.86 32.19 -0.07
CA ASP A 20 11.94 31.97 -1.05
C ASP A 20 11.88 30.64 -1.81
N VAL A 21 10.97 29.74 -1.47
CA VAL A 21 10.83 28.48 -2.20
C VAL A 21 9.48 28.48 -2.91
N ASP A 22 9.52 28.60 -4.22
CA ASP A 22 8.37 28.18 -5.03
C ASP A 22 8.27 26.65 -4.96
N VAL A 23 7.65 26.19 -3.87
CA VAL A 23 7.39 24.76 -3.61
C VAL A 23 6.37 24.18 -4.57
N SER A 24 5.74 25.00 -5.41
CA SER A 24 4.72 24.56 -6.38
C SER A 24 5.32 23.62 -7.41
N ASP A 25 6.50 23.93 -7.93
CA ASP A 25 7.23 23.10 -8.90
C ASP A 25 7.68 21.78 -8.32
N LEU A 26 8.17 21.78 -7.07
CA LEU A 26 8.58 20.57 -6.36
C LEU A 26 7.38 19.67 -6.04
N ARG A 27 6.28 20.26 -5.63
CA ARG A 27 5.03 19.55 -5.36
C ARG A 27 4.47 18.95 -6.66
N SER A 28 4.41 19.71 -7.72
CA SER A 28 3.98 19.25 -9.05
C SER A 28 4.87 18.15 -9.61
N TRP A 29 6.19 18.24 -9.34
CA TRP A 29 7.12 17.17 -9.71
C TRP A 29 6.87 15.91 -8.89
N ARG A 30 6.61 16.03 -7.59
CA ARG A 30 6.30 14.91 -6.70
C ARG A 30 5.02 14.20 -7.12
N GLU A 31 3.97 14.94 -7.43
CA GLU A 31 2.69 14.40 -7.91
C GLU A 31 2.86 13.60 -9.20
N ARG A 32 3.70 14.06 -10.11
CA ARG A 32 4.03 13.35 -11.37
C ARG A 32 4.93 12.15 -11.16
N ASN A 33 5.68 12.07 -10.06
CA ASN A 33 6.65 11.02 -9.77
C ASN A 33 6.45 10.39 -8.37
N PRO A 34 5.26 9.84 -8.06
CA PRO A 34 4.92 9.36 -6.71
C PRO A 34 5.76 8.17 -6.27
N GLN A 35 6.36 7.44 -7.21
CA GLN A 35 7.14 6.22 -6.94
C GLN A 35 8.63 6.50 -6.66
N THR A 36 9.12 7.70 -6.98
CA THR A 36 10.53 8.04 -6.76
C THR A 36 10.83 8.20 -5.28
N GLN A 37 11.84 7.52 -4.78
CA GLN A 37 12.35 7.75 -3.42
C GLN A 37 13.25 8.98 -3.43
N ILE A 38 13.09 9.84 -2.42
CA ILE A 38 13.86 11.07 -2.28
C ILE A 38 14.69 10.98 -1.02
N VAL A 39 15.98 11.29 -1.15
CA VAL A 39 16.92 11.51 -0.06
C VAL A 39 17.30 12.98 -0.09
N LEU A 40 17.07 13.69 1.00
CA LEU A 40 17.46 15.10 1.14
C LEU A 40 18.85 15.20 1.73
N LEU A 41 19.68 16.03 1.10
CA LEU A 41 20.98 16.42 1.61
C LEU A 41 20.89 17.89 2.03
N LEU A 42 20.97 18.15 3.33
CA LEU A 42 20.78 19.47 3.90
C LEU A 42 22.11 20.03 4.46
N PRO A 43 22.32 21.35 4.43
CA PRO A 43 23.38 21.99 5.20
C PRO A 43 23.23 21.76 6.71
N ALA A 44 24.29 21.92 7.48
CA ALA A 44 24.34 21.62 8.93
C ALA A 44 23.27 22.36 9.75
N ASN A 45 22.89 23.57 9.34
CA ASN A 45 22.01 24.46 10.10
C ASN A 45 20.75 24.83 9.29
N HIS A 46 20.20 23.90 8.54
CA HIS A 46 18.99 24.17 7.76
C HIS A 46 17.74 24.14 8.64
N GLU A 47 17.16 25.30 8.94
CA GLU A 47 16.04 25.44 9.90
C GLU A 47 14.72 24.84 9.44
N HIS A 48 14.51 24.64 8.13
CA HIS A 48 13.23 24.15 7.55
C HIS A 48 13.36 22.81 6.84
N GLY A 49 14.37 22.01 7.17
CA GLY A 49 14.63 20.72 6.54
C GLY A 49 13.45 19.73 6.65
N ASP A 50 12.83 19.68 7.82
CA ASP A 50 11.67 18.81 8.08
C ASP A 50 10.46 19.19 7.22
N ARG A 51 10.23 20.50 7.00
CA ARG A 51 9.16 20.99 6.13
C ARG A 51 9.39 20.61 4.66
N LEU A 52 10.61 20.73 4.18
CA LEU A 52 11.00 20.30 2.83
C LEU A 52 10.85 18.78 2.68
N ALA A 53 11.25 18.01 3.69
CA ALA A 53 11.09 16.57 3.69
C ALA A 53 9.62 16.16 3.58
N LEU A 54 8.74 16.83 4.33
CA LEU A 54 7.31 16.59 4.30
C LEU A 54 6.70 16.91 2.92
N ILE A 55 7.04 18.06 2.34
CA ILE A 55 6.53 18.51 1.02
C ILE A 55 6.96 17.55 -0.08
N LEU A 56 8.21 17.11 -0.07
CA LEU A 56 8.78 16.20 -1.05
C LEU A 56 8.46 14.72 -0.77
N GLY A 57 7.94 14.41 0.44
CA GLY A 57 7.78 13.04 0.89
C GLY A 57 9.12 12.30 0.97
N ALA A 58 10.18 13.01 1.37
CA ALA A 58 11.50 12.43 1.56
C ALA A 58 11.52 11.59 2.85
N ARG A 59 11.98 10.35 2.74
CA ARG A 59 12.06 9.43 3.89
C ARG A 59 13.40 9.48 4.62
N HIS A 60 14.41 9.99 3.95
CA HIS A 60 15.79 10.05 4.47
C HIS A 60 16.32 11.45 4.31
N ILE A 61 16.91 11.96 5.39
CA ILE A 61 17.53 13.27 5.45
C ILE A 61 18.96 13.06 5.94
N LEU A 62 19.92 13.69 5.28
CA LEU A 62 21.32 13.76 5.69
C LEU A 62 21.72 15.23 5.87
N HIS A 63 22.27 15.55 7.03
CA HIS A 63 22.81 16.87 7.32
C HIS A 63 24.33 16.89 7.12
N ALA A 64 24.82 17.88 6.39
CA ALA A 64 26.26 18.11 6.28
C ALA A 64 26.85 18.58 7.62
N PRO A 65 28.12 18.22 7.99
CA PRO A 65 28.95 17.28 7.26
C PRO A 65 28.58 15.82 7.52
N PHE A 66 28.41 15.01 6.48
CA PHE A 66 28.12 13.59 6.59
C PHE A 66 29.30 12.76 6.09
N ARG A 67 29.46 11.56 6.61
CA ARG A 67 30.46 10.60 6.17
C ARG A 67 29.97 9.82 4.95
N ALA A 68 30.90 9.33 4.14
CA ALA A 68 30.57 8.46 3.02
C ALA A 68 29.81 7.18 3.46
N GLU A 69 30.09 6.72 4.68
CA GLU A 69 29.43 5.56 5.30
C GLU A 69 27.94 5.84 5.56
N ASP A 70 27.58 7.02 6.09
CA ASP A 70 26.19 7.43 6.36
C ASP A 70 25.39 7.50 5.07
N LEU A 71 25.97 8.08 4.02
CA LEU A 71 25.35 8.13 2.70
C LEU A 71 25.17 6.72 2.12
N SER A 72 26.18 5.87 2.21
CA SER A 72 26.13 4.48 1.73
C SER A 72 25.05 3.68 2.43
N GLN A 73 24.89 3.84 3.74
CA GLN A 73 23.87 3.18 4.54
C GLN A 73 22.45 3.62 4.14
N ILE A 74 22.22 4.92 3.97
CA ILE A 74 20.93 5.45 3.53
C ILE A 74 20.61 5.01 2.10
N LEU A 75 21.59 5.02 1.20
CA LEU A 75 21.39 4.52 -0.17
C LEU A 75 21.04 3.03 -0.19
N ALA A 76 21.68 2.22 0.67
CA ALA A 76 21.36 0.80 0.80
C ALA A 76 19.93 0.58 1.33
N MET A 77 19.49 1.36 2.32
CA MET A 77 18.11 1.31 2.84
C MET A 77 17.09 1.73 1.76
N ALA A 78 17.37 2.80 1.03
CA ALA A 78 16.54 3.28 -0.05
C ALA A 78 16.46 2.23 -1.20
N ALA A 79 17.57 1.62 -1.58
CA ALA A 79 17.62 0.56 -2.58
C ALA A 79 16.83 -0.69 -2.17
N GLN A 80 16.88 -1.10 -0.89
CA GLN A 80 16.06 -2.18 -0.37
C GLN A 80 14.57 -1.86 -0.42
N GLY A 81 14.18 -0.61 -0.14
CA GLY A 81 12.81 -0.13 -0.27
C GLY A 81 12.31 -0.17 -1.72
N ILE A 82 13.16 0.16 -2.69
CA ILE A 82 12.87 0.06 -4.12
C ILE A 82 12.68 -1.41 -4.52
N GLY A 83 13.58 -2.30 -4.12
CA GLY A 83 13.49 -3.73 -4.42
C GLY A 83 12.22 -4.40 -3.87
N LYS A 84 11.81 -4.05 -2.66
CA LYS A 84 10.54 -4.52 -2.06
C LYS A 84 9.32 -4.00 -2.83
N ARG A 85 9.31 -2.73 -3.24
CA ARG A 85 8.23 -2.13 -4.03
C ARG A 85 8.16 -2.70 -5.45
N THR A 86 9.29 -2.87 -6.12
CA THR A 86 9.34 -3.46 -7.46
C THR A 86 8.85 -4.91 -7.43
N ARG A 87 9.21 -5.67 -6.39
CA ARG A 87 8.75 -7.06 -6.20
C ARG A 87 7.26 -7.12 -5.88
N ARG A 88 6.75 -6.18 -5.08
CA ARG A 88 5.33 -6.03 -4.79
C ARG A 88 4.54 -5.62 -6.04
N SER A 89 5.01 -4.61 -6.77
CA SER A 89 4.42 -4.16 -8.02
C SER A 89 4.43 -5.27 -9.09
N ALA A 90 5.51 -6.05 -9.20
CA ALA A 90 5.57 -7.19 -10.12
C ALA A 90 4.65 -8.35 -9.71
N LEU A 91 4.46 -8.58 -8.39
CA LEU A 91 3.47 -9.52 -7.88
C LEU A 91 2.03 -9.03 -8.14
N GLU A 92 1.76 -7.75 -7.88
CA GLU A 92 0.47 -7.09 -8.15
C GLU A 92 0.15 -7.09 -9.66
N GLN A 93 1.16 -6.89 -10.52
CA GLN A 93 1.00 -6.93 -11.97
C GLN A 93 0.75 -8.36 -12.48
N ARG A 94 1.43 -9.37 -11.91
CA ARG A 94 1.16 -10.80 -12.20
C ARG A 94 -0.21 -11.24 -11.69
N THR A 95 -0.70 -10.66 -10.60
CA THR A 95 -2.05 -10.91 -10.08
C THR A 95 -3.10 -10.23 -10.96
N ARG A 96 -2.80 -9.05 -11.53
CA ARG A 96 -3.65 -8.37 -12.54
C ARG A 96 -3.74 -9.14 -13.85
N GLU A 97 -2.63 -9.72 -14.30
CA GLU A 97 -2.59 -10.53 -15.55
C GLU A 97 -3.26 -11.90 -15.42
N ARG A 98 -3.48 -12.39 -14.17
CA ARG A 98 -4.04 -13.71 -13.85
C ARG A 98 -5.44 -13.69 -13.22
N GLY A 99 -6.16 -12.58 -13.25
CA GLY A 99 -7.34 -12.38 -12.44
C GLY A 99 -8.67 -12.22 -13.18
N GLY A 100 -8.82 -12.76 -14.37
CA GLY A 100 -10.08 -12.69 -15.11
C GLY A 100 -11.02 -13.86 -14.83
N PHE A 101 -12.31 -13.69 -15.09
CA PHE A 101 -13.29 -14.78 -15.05
C PHE A 101 -12.97 -15.90 -16.05
N GLU A 102 -12.14 -15.63 -17.03
CA GLU A 102 -11.67 -16.59 -18.05
C GLU A 102 -10.76 -17.68 -17.45
N GLU A 103 -10.12 -17.40 -16.31
CA GLU A 103 -9.26 -18.37 -15.61
C GLU A 103 -10.04 -19.36 -14.74
N ILE A 104 -11.31 -19.05 -14.47
CA ILE A 104 -12.15 -19.91 -13.65
C ILE A 104 -12.78 -20.99 -14.53
N ILE A 105 -12.23 -22.20 -14.43
CA ILE A 105 -12.73 -23.36 -15.18
C ILE A 105 -13.99 -23.89 -14.48
N GLY A 106 -15.14 -23.62 -15.05
CA GLY A 106 -16.43 -24.12 -14.57
C GLY A 106 -17.31 -24.46 -15.77
N VAL A 107 -17.62 -25.76 -15.96
CA VAL A 107 -18.43 -26.24 -17.10
C VAL A 107 -19.85 -26.68 -16.67
N SER A 108 -20.14 -26.77 -15.37
CA SER A 108 -21.47 -27.09 -14.90
C SER A 108 -22.42 -25.89 -15.04
N GLU A 109 -23.68 -26.16 -15.29
CA GLU A 109 -24.75 -25.14 -15.41
C GLU A 109 -24.73 -24.20 -14.17
N ARG A 110 -24.66 -24.77 -12.96
CA ARG A 110 -24.55 -24.01 -11.72
C ARG A 110 -23.30 -23.11 -11.64
N ALA A 111 -22.15 -23.58 -12.14
CA ALA A 111 -20.93 -22.77 -12.18
C ALA A 111 -21.08 -21.60 -13.15
N LEU A 112 -21.69 -21.82 -14.31
CA LEU A 112 -21.94 -20.76 -15.31
C LEU A 112 -22.95 -19.72 -14.79
N GLU A 113 -24.02 -20.13 -14.12
CA GLU A 113 -24.96 -19.23 -13.45
C GLU A 113 -24.28 -18.38 -12.37
N MET A 114 -23.48 -19.02 -11.50
CA MET A 114 -22.71 -18.35 -10.46
C MET A 114 -21.71 -17.32 -11.06
N LEU A 115 -20.98 -17.70 -12.10
CA LEU A 115 -20.06 -16.79 -12.79
C LEU A 115 -20.79 -15.61 -13.45
N SER A 116 -21.97 -15.86 -14.03
CA SER A 116 -22.83 -14.82 -14.59
C SER A 116 -23.30 -13.83 -13.51
N LEU A 117 -23.74 -14.34 -12.36
CA LEU A 117 -24.13 -13.53 -11.20
C LEU A 117 -22.94 -12.72 -10.68
N ALA A 118 -21.79 -13.36 -10.50
CA ALA A 118 -20.58 -12.74 -10.00
C ALA A 118 -20.12 -11.57 -10.90
N ARG A 119 -20.20 -11.71 -12.23
CA ARG A 119 -19.91 -10.61 -13.17
C ARG A 119 -20.86 -9.42 -13.00
N LYS A 120 -22.16 -9.68 -12.83
CA LYS A 120 -23.15 -8.62 -12.61
C LYS A 120 -22.88 -7.87 -11.30
N VAL A 121 -22.60 -8.62 -10.23
CA VAL A 121 -22.32 -8.03 -8.90
C VAL A 121 -21.00 -7.29 -8.88
N ALA A 122 -19.97 -7.79 -9.56
CA ALA A 122 -18.67 -7.13 -9.67
C ALA A 122 -18.76 -5.73 -10.31
N ALA A 123 -19.73 -5.48 -11.17
CA ALA A 123 -19.95 -4.18 -11.80
C ALA A 123 -20.54 -3.12 -10.84
N ILE A 124 -21.04 -3.53 -9.66
CA ILE A 124 -21.64 -2.64 -8.66
C ILE A 124 -20.53 -2.09 -7.77
N ASP A 125 -20.42 -0.77 -7.67
CA ASP A 125 -19.47 -0.14 -6.76
C ASP A 125 -19.97 -0.18 -5.32
N SER A 126 -19.03 -0.26 -4.37
CA SER A 126 -19.30 -0.17 -2.92
C SER A 126 -20.29 -1.20 -2.38
N THR A 127 -20.12 -2.48 -2.74
CA THR A 127 -20.96 -3.57 -2.21
C THR A 127 -20.14 -4.55 -1.38
N SER A 128 -20.77 -5.12 -0.36
CA SER A 128 -20.23 -6.25 0.40
C SER A 128 -20.75 -7.55 -0.22
N ILE A 129 -19.86 -8.50 -0.47
CA ILE A 129 -20.16 -9.76 -1.14
C ILE A 129 -19.72 -10.91 -0.24
N MET A 130 -20.64 -11.83 0.02
CA MET A 130 -20.33 -13.06 0.74
C MET A 130 -20.21 -14.22 -0.26
N ILE A 131 -19.04 -14.87 -0.26
CA ILE A 131 -18.76 -16.04 -1.08
C ILE A 131 -18.76 -17.27 -0.16
N THR A 132 -19.67 -18.21 -0.39
CA THR A 132 -19.78 -19.44 0.39
C THR A 132 -19.44 -20.65 -0.47
N GLY A 133 -18.83 -21.66 0.14
CA GLY A 133 -18.46 -22.90 -0.53
C GLY A 133 -17.42 -23.69 0.28
N GLU A 134 -17.26 -24.97 -0.07
CA GLU A 134 -16.28 -25.86 0.57
C GLU A 134 -14.85 -25.35 0.40
N CYS A 135 -13.93 -25.89 1.21
CA CYS A 135 -12.51 -25.60 1.07
C CYS A 135 -12.03 -26.09 -0.31
N GLY A 136 -11.17 -25.28 -0.97
CA GLY A 136 -10.62 -25.63 -2.28
C GLY A 136 -11.52 -25.35 -3.49
N THR A 137 -12.75 -24.86 -3.32
CA THR A 137 -13.67 -24.57 -4.44
C THR A 137 -13.33 -23.32 -5.27
N GLY A 138 -12.25 -22.63 -4.94
CA GLY A 138 -11.80 -21.47 -5.71
C GLY A 138 -12.39 -20.13 -5.28
N LYS A 139 -12.85 -19.99 -4.02
CA LYS A 139 -13.39 -18.73 -3.47
C LYS A 139 -12.46 -17.53 -3.69
N GLY A 140 -11.17 -17.69 -3.40
CA GLY A 140 -10.17 -16.64 -3.62
C GLY A 140 -9.94 -16.30 -5.10
N ALA A 141 -10.00 -17.29 -5.99
CA ALA A 141 -9.93 -17.05 -7.43
C ALA A 141 -11.14 -16.25 -7.92
N LEU A 142 -12.32 -16.57 -7.42
CA LEU A 142 -13.55 -15.83 -7.72
C LEU A 142 -13.47 -14.39 -7.21
N ALA A 143 -13.02 -14.18 -5.98
CA ALA A 143 -12.86 -12.84 -5.41
C ALA A 143 -11.89 -11.98 -6.24
N ARG A 144 -10.75 -12.55 -6.67
CA ARG A 144 -9.80 -11.85 -7.57
C ARG A 144 -10.41 -11.52 -8.92
N ALA A 145 -11.15 -12.45 -9.52
CA ALA A 145 -11.83 -12.22 -10.80
C ALA A 145 -12.90 -11.13 -10.70
N MET A 146 -13.65 -11.09 -9.59
CA MET A 146 -14.62 -10.04 -9.32
C MET A 146 -13.95 -8.67 -9.15
N HIS A 147 -12.84 -8.59 -8.40
CA HIS A 147 -12.07 -7.36 -8.29
C HIS A 147 -11.58 -6.86 -9.66
N ALA A 148 -10.98 -7.75 -10.47
CA ALA A 148 -10.46 -7.41 -11.80
C ALA A 148 -11.56 -6.90 -12.76
N ALA A 149 -12.80 -7.33 -12.57
CA ALA A 149 -13.97 -6.90 -13.36
C ALA A 149 -14.72 -5.71 -12.75
N SER A 150 -14.31 -5.23 -11.57
CA SER A 150 -14.97 -4.15 -10.83
C SER A 150 -14.49 -2.76 -11.26
N PRO A 151 -15.25 -1.69 -10.93
CA PRO A 151 -14.77 -0.31 -11.05
C PRO A 151 -13.49 -0.02 -10.25
N ARG A 152 -13.19 -0.84 -9.23
CA ARG A 152 -12.03 -0.73 -8.34
C ARG A 152 -10.81 -1.54 -8.78
N ARG A 153 -10.83 -2.12 -9.98
CA ARG A 153 -9.77 -2.99 -10.53
C ARG A 153 -8.38 -2.38 -10.52
N ASP A 154 -8.29 -1.05 -10.55
CA ASP A 154 -7.02 -0.32 -10.52
C ASP A 154 -6.54 -0.02 -9.09
N GLY A 155 -7.39 -0.27 -8.09
CA GLY A 155 -7.08 -0.18 -6.67
C GLY A 155 -6.36 -1.41 -6.12
N PRO A 156 -5.99 -1.40 -4.83
CA PRO A 156 -5.36 -2.55 -4.19
C PRO A 156 -6.34 -3.72 -4.03
N PHE A 157 -5.83 -4.95 -4.20
CA PHE A 157 -6.51 -6.17 -3.77
C PHE A 157 -5.75 -6.77 -2.59
N ILE A 158 -6.37 -6.72 -1.41
CA ILE A 158 -5.78 -7.24 -0.17
C ILE A 158 -6.47 -8.54 0.19
N GLU A 159 -5.71 -9.64 0.20
CA GLU A 159 -6.19 -10.96 0.59
C GLU A 159 -5.70 -11.30 1.99
N VAL A 160 -6.60 -11.64 2.88
CA VAL A 160 -6.33 -11.92 4.29
C VAL A 160 -6.97 -13.27 4.67
N ASN A 161 -6.13 -14.21 5.07
CA ASN A 161 -6.63 -15.43 5.70
C ASN A 161 -6.76 -15.18 7.22
N CYS A 162 -8.01 -15.07 7.69
CA CYS A 162 -8.30 -14.73 9.09
C CYS A 162 -7.86 -15.84 10.07
N ALA A 163 -7.82 -17.09 9.64
CA ALA A 163 -7.34 -18.20 10.47
C ALA A 163 -5.82 -18.20 10.63
N ALA A 164 -5.08 -17.59 9.71
CA ALA A 164 -3.62 -17.54 9.76
C ALA A 164 -3.07 -16.45 10.69
N ILE A 165 -3.89 -15.50 11.13
CA ILE A 165 -3.48 -14.41 12.01
C ILE A 165 -3.84 -14.79 13.47
N PRO A 166 -2.89 -14.68 14.41
CA PRO A 166 -3.19 -14.88 15.83
C PRO A 166 -4.34 -13.95 16.29
N ARG A 167 -5.31 -14.49 17.06
CA ARG A 167 -6.52 -13.76 17.47
C ARG A 167 -6.24 -12.44 18.16
N ASN A 168 -5.22 -12.38 19.01
CA ASN A 168 -4.77 -11.18 19.71
C ASN A 168 -4.14 -10.11 18.81
N LEU A 169 -3.79 -10.44 17.57
CA LEU A 169 -3.22 -9.51 16.60
C LEU A 169 -4.22 -9.07 15.52
N LEU A 170 -5.33 -9.80 15.34
CA LEU A 170 -6.32 -9.51 14.30
C LEU A 170 -6.79 -8.05 14.31
N GLU A 171 -7.10 -7.50 15.49
CA GLU A 171 -7.56 -6.14 15.63
C GLU A 171 -6.49 -5.14 15.16
N SER A 172 -5.26 -5.31 15.61
CA SER A 172 -4.14 -4.45 15.23
C SER A 172 -3.71 -4.60 13.77
N GLU A 173 -3.92 -5.79 13.18
CA GLU A 173 -3.70 -6.01 11.74
C GLU A 173 -4.78 -5.33 10.90
N PHE A 174 -6.05 -5.45 11.29
CA PHE A 174 -7.16 -4.91 10.52
C PHE A 174 -7.24 -3.39 10.57
N PHE A 175 -7.18 -2.82 11.78
CA PHE A 175 -7.44 -1.40 12.02
C PHE A 175 -6.16 -0.58 12.20
N GLY A 176 -5.01 -1.23 12.44
CA GLY A 176 -3.77 -0.54 12.77
C GLY A 176 -3.77 0.00 14.20
N TYR A 177 -2.80 0.83 14.50
CA TYR A 177 -2.69 1.55 15.79
C TYR A 177 -1.77 2.76 15.68
N GLU A 178 -2.03 3.76 16.53
CA GLU A 178 -1.17 4.92 16.71
C GLU A 178 -0.04 4.64 17.71
N PRO A 179 1.07 5.40 17.66
CA PRO A 179 2.10 5.32 18.67
C PRO A 179 1.54 5.54 20.08
N GLY A 180 1.88 4.63 21.01
CA GLY A 180 1.40 4.70 22.39
C GLY A 180 0.06 4.01 22.66
N ALA A 181 -0.56 3.36 21.69
CA ALA A 181 -1.83 2.62 21.90
C ALA A 181 -1.68 1.45 22.89
N PHE A 182 -0.48 0.89 23.01
CA PHE A 182 -0.10 -0.10 24.03
C PHE A 182 1.39 -0.03 24.33
N THR A 183 1.87 -0.75 25.35
CA THR A 183 3.24 -0.62 25.91
C THR A 183 4.37 -0.75 24.88
N ASP A 184 4.18 -1.54 23.82
CA ASP A 184 5.18 -1.77 22.77
C ASP A 184 4.89 -1.04 21.46
N ALA A 185 3.83 -0.24 21.38
CA ALA A 185 3.47 0.55 20.20
C ALA A 185 4.39 1.77 20.05
N ARG A 186 5.61 1.56 19.57
CA ARG A 186 6.61 2.63 19.35
C ARG A 186 6.43 3.39 18.05
N THR A 187 5.80 2.77 17.06
CA THR A 187 5.57 3.33 15.73
C THR A 187 4.12 3.13 15.33
N GLU A 188 3.59 4.02 14.52
CA GLU A 188 2.30 3.85 13.85
C GLU A 188 2.28 2.60 12.97
N LYS A 189 1.15 1.90 12.97
CA LYS A 189 0.87 0.80 12.06
C LYS A 189 -0.42 1.06 11.30
N ILE A 190 -0.31 1.14 9.98
CA ILE A 190 -1.45 1.26 9.08
C ILE A 190 -2.19 -0.08 9.01
N GLY A 191 -3.52 -0.05 9.17
CA GLY A 191 -4.36 -1.25 9.14
C GLY A 191 -4.64 -1.75 7.73
N LEU A 192 -5.03 -3.03 7.63
CA LEU A 192 -5.35 -3.66 6.34
C LEU A 192 -6.56 -3.02 5.65
N PHE A 193 -7.56 -2.56 6.41
CA PHE A 193 -8.70 -1.83 5.85
C PHE A 193 -8.27 -0.51 5.22
N GLU A 194 -7.36 0.22 5.84
CA GLU A 194 -6.81 1.45 5.28
C GLU A 194 -5.95 1.17 4.05
N CYS A 195 -5.14 0.09 4.07
CA CYS A 195 -4.37 -0.36 2.91
C CYS A 195 -5.25 -0.75 1.72
N ALA A 196 -6.49 -1.19 1.97
CA ALA A 196 -7.45 -1.59 0.95
C ALA A 196 -8.29 -0.41 0.42
N ASN A 197 -8.08 0.80 0.93
CA ASN A 197 -8.86 1.97 0.55
C ASN A 197 -8.80 2.21 -0.97
N GLY A 198 -9.95 2.47 -1.57
CA GLY A 198 -10.11 2.61 -3.02
C GLY A 198 -10.01 1.29 -3.81
N GLY A 199 -9.84 0.16 -3.13
CA GLY A 199 -9.70 -1.17 -3.70
C GLY A 199 -10.69 -2.19 -3.14
N THR A 200 -10.21 -3.41 -2.90
CA THR A 200 -10.99 -4.53 -2.38
C THR A 200 -10.20 -5.27 -1.31
N ILE A 201 -10.84 -5.58 -0.20
CA ILE A 201 -10.32 -6.52 0.79
C ILE A 201 -11.11 -7.83 0.67
N PHE A 202 -10.40 -8.96 0.60
CA PHE A 202 -10.97 -10.30 0.63
C PHE A 202 -10.57 -10.98 1.94
N LEU A 203 -11.56 -11.24 2.78
CA LEU A 203 -11.40 -11.93 4.06
C LEU A 203 -11.74 -13.40 3.86
N ASP A 204 -10.72 -14.26 3.79
CA ASP A 204 -10.93 -15.70 3.76
C ASP A 204 -11.11 -16.24 5.19
N GLU A 205 -11.95 -17.26 5.33
CA GLU A 205 -12.29 -17.86 6.60
C GLU A 205 -12.80 -16.87 7.67
N VAL A 206 -13.66 -15.93 7.23
CA VAL A 206 -14.23 -14.86 8.06
C VAL A 206 -14.96 -15.38 9.32
N GLY A 207 -15.45 -16.65 9.31
CA GLY A 207 -16.06 -17.30 10.46
C GLY A 207 -15.12 -17.55 11.64
N GLU A 208 -13.79 -17.48 11.42
CA GLU A 208 -12.79 -17.62 12.49
C GLU A 208 -12.57 -16.33 13.29
N ILE A 209 -13.15 -15.22 12.85
CA ILE A 209 -13.08 -13.93 13.55
C ILE A 209 -13.97 -13.98 14.79
N ASP A 210 -13.43 -13.60 15.96
CA ASP A 210 -14.19 -13.52 17.20
C ASP A 210 -15.36 -12.53 17.10
N TYR A 211 -16.51 -12.88 17.70
CA TYR A 211 -17.72 -12.04 17.69
C TYR A 211 -17.49 -10.60 18.17
N ALA A 212 -16.58 -10.41 19.14
CA ALA A 212 -16.24 -9.09 19.64
C ALA A 212 -15.60 -8.21 18.55
N LEU A 213 -14.82 -8.81 17.65
CA LEU A 213 -14.17 -8.12 16.54
C LEU A 213 -15.10 -7.91 15.35
N GLN A 214 -16.08 -8.81 15.15
CA GLN A 214 -17.10 -8.67 14.10
C GLN A 214 -18.03 -7.47 14.34
N ALA A 215 -18.13 -6.99 15.58
CA ALA A 215 -18.97 -5.85 15.95
C ALA A 215 -18.30 -4.47 15.71
N LYS A 216 -17.01 -4.45 15.35
CA LYS A 216 -16.24 -3.24 15.04
C LYS A 216 -16.18 -2.99 13.54
#